data_a54a2956f739bbc297f7b1d123261f5f
#
_entry.id   a54a2956f739bbc297f7b1d123261f5f
#
_cell.length_a   1.000
_cell.length_b   1.000
_cell.length_c   1.000
_cell.angle_alpha   90.00
_cell.angle_beta   90.00
_cell.angle_gamma   90.00
#
_symmetry.space_group_name_H-M   'P 1'
#
loop_
_entity.id
_entity.type
_entity.pdbx_description
1 polymer ?
#
loop_
_entity_poly.entity_id
_entity_poly.type
_entity_poly.pdbx_seq_one_letter_code
_entity_poly.pdbx_strand_id
1 'polypeptide(L)'
;MKKLLLATVMFMGIAISGLAQSAKVIALVNKASWCPVCQANGPRFEKDIMPMAMNNKDVQIVMNDLSDDKTIAASSGMLKKAGVVKFAKENKGTGTLYFIDAKSKKLISEISIAQSDDEIKQALMAALAKG
;
A
#
# COMPACT_ATOMS: atom_id res chain seq x y z
N MET A 1 -37.33 58.37 5.52
CA MET A 1 -36.30 57.72 4.69
C MET A 1 -35.65 56.63 5.49
N LYS A 2 -35.99 55.39 5.23
CA LYS A 2 -35.44 54.22 5.93
C LYS A 2 -34.20 53.74 5.20
N LYS A 3 -33.03 53.86 5.83
CA LYS A 3 -31.77 53.31 5.31
C LYS A 3 -31.74 51.83 5.67
N LEU A 4 -31.93 50.97 4.67
CA LEU A 4 -31.68 49.54 4.79
C LEU A 4 -30.16 49.29 4.80
N LEU A 5 -29.65 48.92 5.95
CA LEU A 5 -28.30 48.34 6.08
C LEU A 5 -28.36 46.87 5.67
N LEU A 6 -27.92 46.57 4.47
CA LEU A 6 -27.64 45.18 4.08
C LEU A 6 -26.35 44.71 4.80
N ALA A 7 -26.52 43.91 5.84
CA ALA A 7 -25.40 43.16 6.43
C ALA A 7 -25.08 41.96 5.52
N THR A 8 -24.04 42.08 4.71
CA THR A 8 -23.50 40.98 3.96
C THR A 8 -22.75 40.06 4.94
N VAL A 9 -23.40 38.98 5.34
CA VAL A 9 -22.73 37.90 6.08
C VAL A 9 -21.86 37.12 5.10
N MET A 10 -20.57 37.42 5.13
CA MET A 10 -19.55 36.68 4.39
C MET A 10 -19.35 35.33 5.08
N PHE A 11 -20.01 34.29 4.55
CA PHE A 11 -19.79 32.91 4.97
C PHE A 11 -18.40 32.49 4.54
N MET A 12 -17.45 32.63 5.45
CA MET A 12 -16.09 32.08 5.29
C MET A 12 -16.21 30.59 5.44
N GLY A 13 -16.40 29.89 4.29
CA GLY A 13 -16.36 28.44 4.22
C GLY A 13 -14.95 27.98 4.56
N ILE A 14 -14.77 27.51 5.80
CA ILE A 14 -13.56 26.77 6.17
C ILE A 14 -13.64 25.44 5.42
N ALA A 15 -12.97 25.36 4.28
CA ALA A 15 -12.69 24.08 3.65
C ALA A 15 -11.76 23.32 4.59
N ILE A 16 -12.34 22.45 5.41
CA ILE A 16 -11.59 21.43 6.15
C ILE A 16 -11.12 20.44 5.06
N SER A 17 -9.96 20.71 4.47
CA SER A 17 -9.25 19.72 3.70
C SER A 17 -8.91 18.63 4.68
N GLY A 18 -9.70 17.55 4.70
CA GLY A 18 -9.36 16.34 5.40
C GLY A 18 -8.01 15.88 4.86
N LEU A 19 -6.94 16.11 5.61
CA LEU A 19 -5.63 15.56 5.34
C LEU A 19 -5.80 14.05 5.49
N ALA A 20 -6.05 13.35 4.37
CA ALA A 20 -5.93 11.91 4.32
C ALA A 20 -4.50 11.59 4.76
N GLN A 21 -4.36 10.95 5.92
CA GLN A 21 -3.06 10.58 6.46
C GLN A 21 -2.44 9.58 5.48
N SER A 22 -1.41 9.99 4.73
CA SER A 22 -0.70 9.13 3.79
C SER A 22 0.05 8.06 4.56
N ALA A 23 0.04 6.83 4.03
CA ALA A 23 0.81 5.72 4.59
C ALA A 23 2.30 6.06 4.67
N LYS A 24 2.98 5.48 5.65
CA LYS A 24 4.44 5.58 5.81
C LYS A 24 5.17 4.54 4.99
N VAL A 25 4.58 3.35 4.88
CA VAL A 25 5.14 2.18 4.20
C VAL A 25 4.17 1.65 3.17
N ILE A 26 4.69 1.35 1.98
CA ILE A 26 3.99 0.57 0.97
C ILE A 26 4.45 -0.87 1.10
N ALA A 27 3.49 -1.78 1.30
CA ALA A 27 3.72 -3.22 1.32
C ALA A 27 3.32 -3.78 -0.05
N LEU A 28 4.31 -3.98 -0.92
CA LEU A 28 4.13 -4.51 -2.27
C LEU A 28 4.30 -6.03 -2.24
N VAL A 29 3.26 -6.76 -2.63
CA VAL A 29 3.28 -8.22 -2.74
C VAL A 29 3.29 -8.62 -4.20
N ASN A 30 4.35 -9.29 -4.64
CA ASN A 30 4.39 -9.93 -5.95
C ASN A 30 3.87 -11.36 -5.83
N LYS A 31 2.81 -11.66 -6.56
CA LYS A 31 2.27 -13.02 -6.66
C LYS A 31 2.15 -13.49 -8.10
N ALA A 32 2.04 -14.79 -8.27
CA ALA A 32 1.70 -15.41 -9.54
C ALA A 32 1.06 -16.78 -9.32
N SER A 33 0.15 -17.17 -10.19
CA SER A 33 -0.53 -18.49 -10.12
C SER A 33 0.43 -19.67 -10.29
N TRP A 34 1.50 -19.48 -11.04
CA TRP A 34 2.54 -20.48 -11.30
C TRP A 34 3.65 -20.52 -10.24
N CYS A 35 3.63 -19.63 -9.26
CA CYS A 35 4.66 -19.51 -8.23
C CYS A 35 4.42 -20.53 -7.10
N PRO A 36 5.32 -21.51 -6.86
CA PRO A 36 5.12 -22.52 -5.83
C PRO A 36 5.00 -21.94 -4.41
N VAL A 37 5.78 -20.92 -4.09
CA VAL A 37 5.73 -20.23 -2.79
C VAL A 37 4.36 -19.58 -2.60
N CYS A 38 3.81 -18.95 -3.66
CA CYS A 38 2.50 -18.32 -3.60
C CYS A 38 1.37 -19.35 -3.44
N GLN A 39 1.46 -20.49 -4.13
CA GLN A 39 0.48 -21.58 -4.01
C GLN A 39 0.45 -22.16 -2.60
N ALA A 40 1.62 -22.39 -2.01
CA ALA A 40 1.76 -22.98 -0.68
C ALA A 40 1.40 -22.03 0.46
N ASN A 41 1.67 -20.74 0.32
CA ASN A 41 1.58 -19.77 1.43
C ASN A 41 0.55 -18.65 1.21
N GLY A 42 0.07 -18.46 -0.02
CA GLY A 42 -0.87 -17.40 -0.38
C GLY A 42 -2.14 -17.39 0.47
N PRO A 43 -2.85 -18.53 0.61
CA PRO A 43 -4.08 -18.57 1.42
C PRO A 43 -3.86 -18.17 2.88
N ARG A 44 -2.77 -18.60 3.51
CA ARG A 44 -2.40 -18.19 4.86
C ARG A 44 -2.08 -16.70 4.92
N PHE A 45 -1.27 -16.21 4.01
CA PHE A 45 -0.91 -14.79 3.93
C PHE A 45 -2.14 -13.89 3.77
N GLU A 46 -3.06 -14.24 2.88
CA GLU A 46 -4.29 -13.49 2.65
C GLU A 46 -5.23 -13.53 3.86
N LYS A 47 -5.27 -14.63 4.59
CA LYS A 47 -6.14 -14.79 5.75
C LYS A 47 -5.60 -14.11 7.01
N ASP A 48 -4.29 -14.26 7.28
CA ASP A 48 -3.72 -13.93 8.59
C ASP A 48 -2.88 -12.64 8.57
N ILE A 49 -2.24 -12.32 7.45
CA ILE A 49 -1.34 -11.15 7.34
C ILE A 49 -2.04 -9.95 6.69
N MET A 50 -2.74 -10.14 5.59
CA MET A 50 -3.36 -9.03 4.87
C MET A 50 -4.35 -8.23 5.71
N PRO A 51 -5.26 -8.84 6.50
CA PRO A 51 -6.20 -8.06 7.30
C PRO A 51 -5.50 -7.19 8.34
N MET A 52 -4.43 -7.70 8.96
CA MET A 52 -3.63 -6.93 9.91
C MET A 52 -2.98 -5.71 9.25
N ALA A 53 -2.38 -5.90 8.09
CA ALA A 53 -1.73 -4.83 7.35
C ALA A 53 -2.74 -3.82 6.78
N MET A 54 -3.89 -4.29 6.29
CA MET A 54 -4.97 -3.42 5.78
C MET A 54 -5.60 -2.55 6.86
N ASN A 55 -5.68 -3.04 8.10
CA ASN A 55 -6.20 -2.29 9.24
C ASN A 55 -5.20 -1.26 9.80
N ASN A 56 -3.95 -1.29 9.35
CA ASN A 56 -2.95 -0.32 9.76
C ASN A 56 -2.93 0.87 8.80
N LYS A 57 -3.33 2.04 9.29
CA LYS A 57 -3.41 3.28 8.50
C LYS A 57 -2.05 3.77 7.96
N ASP A 58 -0.96 3.34 8.55
CA ASP A 58 0.39 3.69 8.13
C ASP A 58 0.94 2.74 7.05
N VAL A 59 0.16 1.75 6.63
CA VAL A 59 0.51 0.76 5.61
C VAL A 59 -0.43 0.85 4.42
N GLN A 60 0.13 0.98 3.23
CA GLN A 60 -0.59 0.83 1.97
C GLN A 60 -0.21 -0.50 1.33
N ILE A 61 -1.17 -1.41 1.19
CA ILE A 61 -0.94 -2.69 0.50
C ILE A 61 -1.12 -2.50 -1.01
N VAL A 62 -0.20 -3.05 -1.76
CA VAL A 62 -0.25 -3.11 -3.23
C VAL A 62 -0.01 -4.55 -3.67
N MET A 63 -0.99 -5.14 -4.35
CA MET A 63 -0.88 -6.48 -4.93
C MET A 63 -0.45 -6.35 -6.39
N ASN A 64 0.61 -7.05 -6.75
CA ASN A 64 1.11 -7.12 -8.11
C ASN A 64 1.06 -8.57 -8.59
N ASP A 65 0.08 -8.87 -9.44
CA ASP A 65 -0.14 -10.22 -9.97
C ASP A 65 0.58 -10.38 -11.30
N LEU A 66 1.61 -11.21 -11.28
CA LEU A 66 2.50 -11.50 -12.42
C LEU A 66 2.11 -12.80 -13.15
N SER A 67 0.90 -13.32 -12.94
CA SER A 67 0.48 -14.61 -13.48
C SER A 67 0.46 -14.63 -15.01
N ASP A 68 -0.09 -13.59 -15.63
CA ASP A 68 -0.20 -13.43 -17.09
C ASP A 68 -0.34 -11.95 -17.47
N ASP A 69 -0.36 -11.66 -18.76
CA ASP A 69 -0.46 -10.28 -19.26
C ASP A 69 -1.73 -9.56 -18.79
N LYS A 70 -2.84 -10.29 -18.64
CA LYS A 70 -4.12 -9.73 -18.18
C LYS A 70 -4.04 -9.29 -16.72
N THR A 71 -3.49 -10.13 -15.84
CA THR A 71 -3.32 -9.81 -14.42
C THR A 71 -2.27 -8.74 -14.19
N ILE A 72 -1.21 -8.72 -14.98
CA ILE A 72 -0.19 -7.64 -14.98
C ILE A 72 -0.85 -6.31 -15.35
N ALA A 73 -1.64 -6.28 -16.41
CA ALA A 73 -2.37 -5.08 -16.82
C ALA A 73 -3.36 -4.62 -15.75
N ALA A 74 -4.10 -5.55 -15.13
CA ALA A 74 -5.03 -5.26 -14.04
C ALA A 74 -4.35 -4.67 -12.80
N SER A 75 -3.13 -5.12 -12.49
CA SER A 75 -2.34 -4.60 -11.36
C SER A 75 -1.76 -3.19 -11.62
N SER A 76 -1.64 -2.79 -12.88
CA SER A 76 -0.94 -1.55 -13.27
C SER A 76 -1.53 -0.29 -12.66
N GLY A 77 -2.85 -0.22 -12.51
CA GLY A 77 -3.54 0.93 -11.92
C GLY A 77 -3.16 1.15 -10.46
N MET A 78 -3.10 0.08 -9.69
CA MET A 78 -2.72 0.11 -8.27
C MET A 78 -1.25 0.51 -8.11
N LEU A 79 -0.36 -0.02 -8.95
CA LEU A 79 1.05 0.33 -8.97
C LEU A 79 1.28 1.81 -9.30
N LYS A 80 0.53 2.35 -10.29
CA LYS A 80 0.58 3.78 -10.66
C LYS A 80 0.10 4.66 -9.51
N LYS A 81 -1.03 4.31 -8.91
CA LYS A 81 -1.60 5.07 -7.78
C LYS A 81 -0.65 5.11 -6.58
N ALA A 82 0.04 4.02 -6.31
CA ALA A 82 1.04 3.94 -5.23
C ALA A 82 2.39 4.58 -5.59
N GLY A 83 2.64 4.88 -6.88
CA GLY A 83 3.91 5.45 -7.35
C GLY A 83 5.08 4.48 -7.38
N VAL A 84 4.80 3.17 -7.51
CA VAL A 84 5.82 2.10 -7.43
C VAL A 84 6.00 1.32 -8.73
N VAL A 85 5.57 1.87 -9.86
CA VAL A 85 5.69 1.21 -11.18
C VAL A 85 7.14 0.88 -11.52
N LYS A 86 8.06 1.83 -11.32
CA LYS A 86 9.49 1.62 -11.58
C LYS A 86 10.04 0.52 -10.69
N PHE A 87 9.77 0.60 -9.39
CA PHE A 87 10.20 -0.40 -8.42
C PHE A 87 9.72 -1.79 -8.80
N ALA A 88 8.43 -1.94 -9.12
CA ALA A 88 7.84 -3.22 -9.50
C ALA A 88 8.43 -3.81 -10.78
N LYS A 89 8.84 -2.98 -11.75
CA LYS A 89 9.52 -3.43 -12.96
C LYS A 89 10.93 -3.97 -12.68
N GLU A 90 11.61 -3.40 -11.71
CA GLU A 90 12.97 -3.78 -11.32
C GLU A 90 12.99 -4.96 -10.33
N ASN A 91 11.89 -5.19 -9.60
CA ASN A 91 11.77 -6.20 -8.53
C ASN A 91 10.60 -7.15 -8.83
N LYS A 92 10.89 -8.24 -9.51
CA LYS A 92 9.88 -9.20 -10.00
C LYS A 92 9.84 -10.53 -9.22
N GLY A 93 10.49 -10.61 -8.07
CA GLY A 93 10.49 -11.82 -7.24
C GLY A 93 9.07 -12.15 -6.75
N THR A 94 8.52 -13.28 -7.21
CA THR A 94 7.19 -13.75 -6.76
C THR A 94 7.27 -14.43 -5.39
N GLY A 95 6.17 -14.35 -4.63
CA GLY A 95 6.16 -14.83 -3.24
C GLY A 95 6.98 -13.94 -2.31
N THR A 96 7.24 -12.71 -2.71
CA THR A 96 8.02 -11.73 -1.96
C THR A 96 7.14 -10.55 -1.56
N LEU A 97 7.29 -10.12 -0.32
CA LEU A 97 6.70 -8.93 0.24
C LEU A 97 7.81 -7.87 0.38
N TYR A 98 7.67 -6.78 -0.32
CA TYR A 98 8.59 -5.64 -0.28
C TYR A 98 8.01 -4.53 0.58
N PHE A 99 8.77 -4.06 1.56
CA PHE A 99 8.45 -2.86 2.32
C PHE A 99 9.19 -1.67 1.74
N ILE A 100 8.44 -0.70 1.26
CA ILE A 100 8.93 0.46 0.51
C ILE A 100 8.59 1.72 1.27
N ASP A 101 9.55 2.62 1.44
CA ASP A 101 9.27 3.95 2.01
C ASP A 101 8.30 4.72 1.10
N ALA A 102 7.18 5.16 1.67
CA ALA A 102 6.11 5.76 0.88
C ALA A 102 6.48 7.12 0.27
N LYS A 103 7.42 7.84 0.86
CA LYS A 103 7.89 9.15 0.35
C LYS A 103 8.98 8.97 -0.71
N SER A 104 10.05 8.30 -0.36
CA SER A 104 11.23 8.16 -1.23
C SER A 104 11.06 7.08 -2.31
N LYS A 105 10.09 6.18 -2.15
CA LYS A 105 9.88 4.99 -2.99
C LYS A 105 11.09 4.05 -3.02
N LYS A 106 11.92 4.08 -1.98
CA LYS A 106 13.08 3.21 -1.81
C LYS A 106 12.72 1.98 -0.97
N LEU A 107 13.38 0.88 -1.27
CA LEU A 107 13.26 -0.36 -0.50
C LEU A 107 13.77 -0.15 0.93
N ILE A 108 12.95 -0.50 1.92
CA ILE A 108 13.34 -0.60 3.34
C ILE A 108 13.84 -2.00 3.62
N SER A 109 13.03 -3.01 3.29
CA SER A 109 13.34 -4.42 3.48
C SER A 109 12.40 -5.29 2.64
N GLU A 110 12.76 -6.57 2.51
CA GLU A 110 11.94 -7.57 1.85
C GLU A 110 11.91 -8.87 2.66
N ILE A 111 10.83 -9.64 2.50
CA ILE A 111 10.68 -10.94 3.16
C ILE A 111 9.85 -11.88 2.28
N SER A 112 10.16 -13.17 2.30
CA SER A 112 9.33 -14.16 1.64
C SER A 112 8.03 -14.39 2.40
N ILE A 113 6.91 -14.54 1.69
CA ILE A 113 5.64 -14.94 2.29
C ILE A 113 5.66 -16.38 2.83
N ALA A 114 6.71 -17.15 2.56
CA ALA A 114 6.95 -18.46 3.15
C ALA A 114 7.40 -18.41 4.62
N GLN A 115 7.88 -17.26 5.07
CA GLN A 115 8.24 -17.08 6.47
C GLN A 115 7.02 -17.15 7.39
N SER A 116 7.24 -17.38 8.68
CA SER A 116 6.15 -17.44 9.66
C SER A 116 5.41 -16.10 9.76
N ASP A 117 4.16 -16.14 10.24
CA ASP A 117 3.37 -14.94 10.48
C ASP A 117 4.07 -13.96 11.43
N ASP A 118 4.72 -14.49 12.46
CA ASP A 118 5.44 -13.67 13.43
C ASP A 118 6.65 -12.97 12.81
N GLU A 119 7.40 -13.65 11.95
CA GLU A 119 8.52 -13.06 11.22
C GLU A 119 8.04 -11.96 10.26
N ILE A 120 6.95 -12.19 9.54
CA ILE A 120 6.36 -11.20 8.64
C ILE A 120 5.86 -9.98 9.44
N LYS A 121 5.17 -10.20 10.56
CA LYS A 121 4.72 -9.11 11.46
C LYS A 121 5.89 -8.29 12.01
N GLN A 122 6.94 -8.96 12.46
CA GLN A 122 8.15 -8.29 12.94
C GLN A 122 8.83 -7.47 11.84
N ALA A 123 8.92 -8.01 10.62
CA ALA A 123 9.47 -7.30 9.47
C ALA A 123 8.65 -6.04 9.13
N LEU A 124 7.31 -6.12 9.17
CA LEU A 124 6.43 -4.98 8.98
C LEU A 124 6.64 -3.90 10.05
N MET A 125 6.70 -4.30 11.32
CA MET A 125 6.91 -3.36 12.43
C MET A 125 8.28 -2.68 12.34
N ALA A 126 9.32 -3.43 11.97
CA ALA A 126 10.66 -2.88 11.73
C ALA A 126 10.69 -1.89 10.55
N ALA A 127 9.95 -2.17 9.47
CA ALA A 127 9.82 -1.27 8.34
C ALA A 127 9.09 0.03 8.73
N LEU A 128 8.01 -0.06 9.51
CA LEU A 128 7.28 1.10 10.02
C LEU A 128 8.11 2.01 10.92
N ALA A 129 9.07 1.44 11.66
CA ALA A 129 9.99 2.21 12.49
C ALA A 129 11.03 3.01 11.69
N LYS A 130 11.25 2.62 10.42
CA LYS A 130 12.22 3.28 9.51
C LYS A 130 11.56 4.23 8.51
N GLY A 131 10.27 4.07 8.28
CA GLY A 131 9.48 4.85 7.31
C GLY A 131 8.95 6.18 7.81
#